data_c4de535f010815766a89d783dc53eb8a
#
_entry.id   c4de535f010815766a89d783dc53eb8a
#
_cell.length_a   1.000
_cell.length_b   1.000
_cell.length_c   1.000
_cell.angle_alpha   90.00
_cell.angle_beta   90.00
_cell.angle_gamma   90.00
#
_symmetry.space_group_name_H-M   'P 1'
#
loop_
_entity.id
_entity.type
_entity.pdbx_description
1 polymer ?
#
loop_
_entity_poly.entity_id
_entity_poly.type
_entity_poly.pdbx_seq_one_letter_code
_entity_poly.pdbx_strand_id
1 'polypeptide(L)'
;MTVIIKYPFQSKKRNKEFFKRKDQELTNLDWAKWAGWFDTDGCFTNAKRKTKQGYQLFASLQLRDRHPAELFSDMFDTSLVYQEGNTITPDGKKYISKMFKGTVSGPKATWFTENISPYLIKEEKREYAGALLEDTVRSKDFNTWTKDEVTRYLATVIEGDGTIQIIYSRYAKNIAIRIYSSDKQYLANLVSIAASKLNINCKFKKSKTYQTKRGTVTMYGLHIRCSKKNPENIDFLRSLLKYKIMTLDRKKEKIQEFVNWFDNKTVKSRLESRV
;
A
#
# COMPACT_ATOMS: atom_id res chain seq x y z
N MET A 1 25.66 0.04 -7.18
CA MET A 1 26.11 -1.16 -6.44
C MET A 1 24.87 -1.99 -6.10
N THR A 2 24.85 -3.27 -6.49
CA THR A 2 23.71 -4.17 -6.20
C THR A 2 24.18 -5.21 -5.19
N VAL A 3 23.62 -5.22 -4.00
CA VAL A 3 23.91 -6.23 -2.97
C VAL A 3 22.77 -7.24 -2.94
N ILE A 4 23.09 -8.51 -3.15
CA ILE A 4 22.13 -9.63 -3.13
C ILE A 4 22.34 -10.42 -1.84
N ILE A 5 21.38 -10.43 -0.96
CA ILE A 5 21.33 -11.30 0.21
C ILE A 5 20.67 -12.60 -0.22
N LYS A 6 21.46 -13.70 -0.34
CA LYS A 6 20.98 -14.97 -0.91
C LYS A 6 20.34 -15.90 0.12
N TYR A 7 19.16 -16.45 -0.23
CA TYR A 7 18.59 -17.64 0.40
C TYR A 7 18.83 -18.90 -0.45
N PRO A 8 18.96 -20.09 0.13
CA PRO A 8 19.24 -21.32 -0.60
C PRO A 8 18.07 -21.77 -1.49
N PHE A 9 18.39 -22.39 -2.64
CA PHE A 9 17.42 -22.91 -3.61
C PHE A 9 16.51 -24.00 -3.01
N GLN A 10 15.17 -23.88 -3.20
CA GLN A 10 14.21 -24.79 -2.61
C GLN A 10 13.67 -25.84 -3.61
N SER A 11 13.53 -27.10 -3.16
CA SER A 11 13.02 -28.23 -3.97
C SER A 11 11.48 -28.20 -4.12
N LYS A 12 10.93 -28.97 -5.10
CA LYS A 12 9.47 -29.09 -5.34
C LYS A 12 8.70 -29.54 -4.09
N LYS A 13 9.26 -30.45 -3.26
CA LYS A 13 8.65 -30.93 -2.01
C LYS A 13 8.50 -29.81 -1.00
N ARG A 14 9.54 -28.96 -0.82
CA ARG A 14 9.49 -27.79 0.06
C ARG A 14 8.46 -26.75 -0.36
N ASN A 15 8.18 -26.59 -1.68
CA ASN A 15 7.13 -25.70 -2.12
C ASN A 15 5.73 -26.17 -1.69
N LYS A 16 5.42 -27.47 -1.74
CA LYS A 16 4.13 -28.01 -1.30
C LYS A 16 3.89 -27.79 0.20
N GLU A 17 4.91 -28.03 1.02
CA GLU A 17 4.88 -27.74 2.46
C GLU A 17 4.75 -26.24 2.75
N PHE A 18 5.45 -25.40 1.97
CA PHE A 18 5.35 -23.95 2.05
C PHE A 18 3.92 -23.47 1.82
N PHE A 19 3.26 -23.89 0.75
CA PHE A 19 1.89 -23.46 0.44
C PHE A 19 0.92 -23.91 1.53
N LYS A 20 0.97 -25.19 1.96
CA LYS A 20 0.13 -25.68 3.04
C LYS A 20 0.26 -24.86 4.32
N ARG A 21 1.49 -24.50 4.69
CA ARG A 21 1.74 -23.65 5.87
C ARG A 21 1.17 -22.25 5.67
N LYS A 22 1.43 -21.63 4.49
CA LYS A 22 0.98 -20.27 4.22
C LYS A 22 -0.54 -20.14 4.09
N ASP A 23 -1.21 -21.13 3.55
CA ASP A 23 -2.68 -21.19 3.50
C ASP A 23 -3.30 -21.23 4.92
N GLN A 24 -2.57 -21.77 5.91
CA GLN A 24 -3.00 -21.79 7.31
C GLN A 24 -2.64 -20.50 8.07
N GLU A 25 -1.51 -19.85 7.72
CA GLU A 25 -1.00 -18.64 8.39
C GLU A 25 -1.66 -17.37 7.89
N LEU A 26 -1.96 -17.27 6.59
CA LEU A 26 -2.44 -16.04 5.97
C LEU A 26 -3.97 -15.98 5.93
N THR A 27 -4.48 -14.84 6.31
CA THR A 27 -5.91 -14.55 6.39
C THR A 27 -6.32 -13.54 5.31
N ASN A 28 -7.63 -13.33 5.17
CA ASN A 28 -8.16 -12.26 4.32
C ASN A 28 -7.60 -10.88 4.67
N LEU A 29 -7.25 -10.66 5.95
CA LEU A 29 -6.65 -9.42 6.42
C LEU A 29 -5.24 -9.21 5.85
N ASP A 30 -4.49 -10.30 5.70
CA ASP A 30 -3.15 -10.25 5.11
C ASP A 30 -3.22 -10.03 3.61
N TRP A 31 -4.16 -10.67 2.93
CA TRP A 31 -4.38 -10.44 1.50
C TRP A 31 -4.81 -9.01 1.20
N ALA A 32 -5.72 -8.43 1.99
CA ALA A 32 -6.09 -7.02 1.88
C ALA A 32 -4.90 -6.08 2.10
N LYS A 33 -4.05 -6.37 3.09
CA LYS A 33 -2.81 -5.64 3.35
C LYS A 33 -1.85 -5.69 2.16
N TRP A 34 -1.57 -6.88 1.62
CA TRP A 34 -0.68 -7.03 0.47
C TRP A 34 -1.24 -6.36 -0.78
N ALA A 35 -2.56 -6.44 -1.01
CA ALA A 35 -3.21 -5.79 -2.14
C ALA A 35 -3.03 -4.28 -2.14
N GLY A 36 -3.12 -3.62 -0.98
CA GLY A 36 -2.87 -2.18 -0.88
C GLY A 36 -1.45 -1.79 -1.29
N TRP A 37 -0.43 -2.55 -0.87
CA TRP A 37 0.93 -2.32 -1.35
C TRP A 37 1.11 -2.64 -2.82
N PHE A 38 0.46 -3.71 -3.33
CA PHE A 38 0.57 -4.08 -4.73
C PHE A 38 -0.18 -3.11 -5.65
N ASP A 39 -1.27 -2.53 -5.21
CA ASP A 39 -1.95 -1.45 -5.95
C ASP A 39 -1.11 -0.17 -6.05
N THR A 40 -0.20 0.08 -5.09
CA THR A 40 0.72 1.22 -5.12
C THR A 40 2.04 0.86 -5.81
N ASP A 41 2.89 0.09 -5.16
CA ASP A 41 4.29 -0.15 -5.49
C ASP A 41 4.60 -1.57 -5.98
N GLY A 42 3.59 -2.45 -6.00
CA GLY A 42 3.72 -3.82 -6.48
C GLY A 42 3.73 -3.93 -8.00
N CYS A 43 4.38 -4.96 -8.51
CA CYS A 43 4.45 -5.25 -9.92
C CYS A 43 4.36 -6.76 -10.17
N PHE A 44 3.55 -7.14 -11.16
CA PHE A 44 3.55 -8.48 -11.73
C PHE A 44 4.23 -8.43 -13.10
N THR A 45 5.03 -9.43 -13.41
CA THR A 45 5.71 -9.51 -14.71
C THR A 45 5.85 -10.95 -15.16
N ASN A 46 5.99 -11.13 -16.45
CA ASN A 46 6.30 -12.41 -17.04
C ASN A 46 7.64 -12.31 -17.79
N ALA A 47 8.51 -13.28 -17.57
CA ALA A 47 9.80 -13.31 -18.25
C ALA A 47 10.06 -14.69 -18.86
N LYS A 48 10.66 -14.70 -20.06
CA LYS A 48 11.06 -15.93 -20.75
C LYS A 48 12.10 -16.67 -19.90
N ARG A 49 11.91 -17.97 -19.71
CA ARG A 49 12.89 -18.82 -19.01
C ARG A 49 14.16 -18.95 -19.86
N LYS A 50 15.32 -18.78 -19.21
CA LYS A 50 16.61 -18.90 -19.89
C LYS A 50 16.94 -20.33 -20.36
N THR A 51 16.44 -21.34 -19.65
CA THR A 51 16.83 -22.75 -19.83
C THR A 51 15.70 -23.67 -20.26
N LYS A 52 14.46 -23.17 -20.36
CA LYS A 52 13.26 -23.97 -20.75
C LYS A 52 12.34 -23.16 -21.63
N GLN A 53 11.57 -23.83 -22.48
CA GLN A 53 10.47 -23.20 -23.22
C GLN A 53 9.42 -22.70 -22.19
N GLY A 54 8.87 -21.52 -22.44
CA GLY A 54 7.81 -20.91 -21.65
C GLY A 54 8.24 -19.70 -20.82
N TYR A 55 7.26 -19.14 -20.15
CA TYR A 55 7.40 -17.95 -19.32
C TYR A 55 7.36 -18.32 -17.84
N GLN A 56 7.89 -17.44 -17.02
CA GLN A 56 7.84 -17.54 -15.56
C GLN A 56 7.29 -16.25 -14.99
N LEU A 57 6.24 -16.38 -14.18
CA LEU A 57 5.64 -15.27 -13.48
C LEU A 57 6.52 -14.79 -12.33
N PHE A 58 6.60 -13.49 -12.17
CA PHE A 58 7.26 -12.81 -11.08
C PHE A 58 6.28 -11.84 -10.43
N ALA A 59 6.29 -11.81 -9.10
CA ALA A 59 5.68 -10.75 -8.32
C ALA A 59 6.77 -10.03 -7.54
N SER A 60 6.77 -8.71 -7.54
CA SER A 60 7.79 -7.92 -6.84
C SER A 60 7.18 -6.71 -6.16
N LEU A 61 7.74 -6.36 -5.00
CA LEU A 61 7.42 -5.14 -4.27
C LEU A 61 8.70 -4.30 -4.17
N GLN A 62 8.64 -3.05 -4.64
CA GLN A 62 9.81 -2.17 -4.69
C GLN A 62 9.47 -0.81 -4.09
N LEU A 63 10.15 -0.47 -2.98
CA LEU A 63 9.94 0.78 -2.25
C LEU A 63 11.25 1.41 -1.81
N ARG A 64 11.19 2.70 -1.46
CA ARG A 64 12.30 3.40 -0.79
C ARG A 64 12.50 2.93 0.64
N ASP A 65 11.42 2.61 1.32
CA ASP A 65 11.45 2.11 2.68
C ASP A 65 11.72 0.59 2.66
N ARG A 66 12.70 0.15 3.45
CA ARG A 66 13.19 -1.23 3.45
C ARG A 66 12.13 -2.22 3.94
N HIS A 67 11.44 -1.88 5.01
CA HIS A 67 10.67 -2.83 5.80
C HIS A 67 9.55 -3.55 5.03
N PRO A 68 8.71 -2.89 4.18
CA PRO A 68 7.70 -3.61 3.40
C PRO A 68 8.29 -4.61 2.40
N ALA A 69 9.40 -4.23 1.73
CA ALA A 69 10.07 -5.12 0.78
C ALA A 69 10.76 -6.30 1.50
N GLU A 70 11.27 -6.07 2.72
CA GLU A 70 11.84 -7.09 3.60
C GLU A 70 10.75 -8.09 4.06
N LEU A 71 9.60 -7.60 4.57
CA LEU A 71 8.47 -8.45 4.92
C LEU A 71 7.99 -9.31 3.74
N PHE A 72 7.99 -8.76 2.53
CA PHE A 72 7.64 -9.51 1.33
C PHE A 72 8.69 -10.58 1.00
N SER A 73 9.97 -10.26 1.13
CA SER A 73 11.07 -11.22 0.93
C SER A 73 11.03 -12.34 1.96
N ASP A 74 10.82 -12.01 3.23
CA ASP A 74 10.75 -12.97 4.34
C ASP A 74 9.54 -13.91 4.21
N MET A 75 8.39 -13.38 3.76
CA MET A 75 7.19 -14.20 3.52
C MET A 75 7.46 -15.36 2.56
N PHE A 76 8.35 -15.16 1.59
CA PHE A 76 8.67 -16.15 0.55
C PHE A 76 10.02 -16.82 0.70
N ASP A 77 10.77 -16.52 1.75
CA ASP A 77 12.18 -16.95 1.92
C ASP A 77 13.01 -16.57 0.68
N THR A 78 12.86 -15.32 0.21
CA THR A 78 13.58 -14.80 -0.96
C THR A 78 14.52 -13.65 -0.57
N SER A 79 15.48 -13.38 -1.45
CA SER A 79 16.46 -12.33 -1.20
C SER A 79 15.86 -10.94 -1.33
N LEU A 80 16.15 -10.08 -0.37
CA LEU A 80 15.95 -8.64 -0.49
C LEU A 80 17.09 -8.05 -1.33
N VAL A 81 16.75 -7.28 -2.35
CA VAL A 81 17.70 -6.60 -3.22
C VAL A 81 17.70 -5.10 -2.91
N TYR A 82 18.87 -4.57 -2.63
CA TYR A 82 19.08 -3.13 -2.53
C TYR A 82 19.66 -2.62 -3.85
N GLN A 83 19.08 -1.56 -4.38
CA GLN A 83 19.50 -0.92 -5.62
C GLN A 83 19.68 0.58 -5.40
N GLU A 84 20.81 1.10 -5.88
CA GLU A 84 21.02 2.54 -6.03
C GLU A 84 21.01 2.88 -7.52
N GLY A 85 20.22 3.88 -7.87
CA GLY A 85 20.14 4.38 -9.24
C GLY A 85 20.28 5.89 -9.29
N ASN A 86 20.93 6.39 -10.32
CA ASN A 86 20.94 7.82 -10.60
C ASN A 86 19.63 8.20 -11.30
N THR A 87 18.86 9.07 -10.68
CA THR A 87 17.63 9.61 -11.25
C THR A 87 17.85 11.08 -11.60
N ILE A 88 17.43 11.48 -12.79
CA ILE A 88 17.45 12.86 -13.23
C ILE A 88 16.00 13.35 -13.26
N THR A 89 15.71 14.41 -12.52
CA THR A 89 14.40 15.06 -12.54
C THR A 89 14.16 15.78 -13.86
N PRO A 90 12.91 16.09 -14.24
CA PRO A 90 12.62 16.85 -15.45
C PRO A 90 13.29 18.23 -15.50
N ASP A 91 13.60 18.82 -14.34
CA ASP A 91 14.36 20.08 -14.17
C ASP A 91 15.89 19.86 -14.15
N GLY A 92 16.36 18.65 -14.49
CA GLY A 92 17.80 18.34 -14.65
C GLY A 92 18.55 18.04 -13.36
N LYS A 93 17.90 18.06 -12.18
CA LYS A 93 18.55 17.72 -10.92
C LYS A 93 18.83 16.23 -10.84
N LYS A 94 20.07 15.88 -10.47
CA LYS A 94 20.48 14.50 -10.24
C LYS A 94 20.32 14.16 -8.77
N TYR A 95 19.72 13.00 -8.48
CA TYR A 95 19.68 12.45 -7.14
C TYR A 95 19.87 10.93 -7.17
N ILE A 96 20.41 10.38 -6.10
CA ILE A 96 20.54 8.93 -5.92
C ILE A 96 19.22 8.41 -5.38
N SER A 97 18.53 7.60 -6.17
CA SER A 97 17.36 6.86 -5.70
C SER A 97 17.83 5.57 -5.02
N LYS A 98 17.40 5.37 -3.78
CA LYS A 98 17.63 4.14 -3.01
C LYS A 98 16.33 3.35 -2.99
N MET A 99 16.38 2.10 -3.44
CA MET A 99 15.20 1.25 -3.54
C MET A 99 15.51 -0.13 -2.97
N PHE A 100 14.57 -0.66 -2.20
CA PHE A 100 14.58 -2.04 -1.74
C PHE A 100 13.54 -2.82 -2.53
N LYS A 101 13.90 -4.01 -3.01
CA LYS A 101 13.05 -4.85 -3.84
C LYS A 101 13.04 -6.27 -3.31
N GLY A 102 11.85 -6.74 -2.93
CA GLY A 102 11.54 -8.15 -2.75
C GLY A 102 10.96 -8.73 -4.04
N THR A 103 11.38 -9.92 -4.42
CA THR A 103 10.88 -10.58 -5.64
C THR A 103 10.67 -12.06 -5.40
N VAL A 104 9.50 -12.55 -5.81
CA VAL A 104 9.16 -13.98 -5.84
C VAL A 104 8.91 -14.41 -7.27
N SER A 105 9.19 -15.67 -7.60
CA SER A 105 9.05 -16.19 -8.98
C SER A 105 8.49 -17.61 -9.02
N GLY A 106 7.99 -18.00 -10.19
CA GLY A 106 7.48 -19.35 -10.45
C GLY A 106 6.26 -19.71 -9.60
N PRO A 107 6.14 -20.96 -9.11
CA PRO A 107 4.94 -21.42 -8.39
C PRO A 107 4.54 -20.54 -7.19
N LYS A 108 5.51 -19.99 -6.47
CA LYS A 108 5.22 -19.07 -5.35
C LYS A 108 4.62 -17.75 -5.84
N ALA A 109 5.11 -17.21 -6.97
CA ALA A 109 4.55 -16.01 -7.56
C ALA A 109 3.14 -16.26 -8.12
N THR A 110 2.89 -17.40 -8.74
CA THR A 110 1.56 -17.82 -9.22
C THR A 110 0.59 -17.87 -8.05
N TRP A 111 0.91 -18.66 -7.02
CA TRP A 111 0.09 -18.77 -5.82
C TRP A 111 -0.20 -17.41 -5.16
N PHE A 112 0.80 -16.55 -5.04
CA PHE A 112 0.61 -15.21 -4.47
C PHE A 112 -0.32 -14.38 -5.35
N THR A 113 -0.12 -14.40 -6.67
CA THR A 113 -0.92 -13.62 -7.62
C THR A 113 -2.39 -14.08 -7.59
N GLU A 114 -2.66 -15.40 -7.56
CA GLU A 114 -3.99 -15.98 -7.44
C GLU A 114 -4.72 -15.47 -6.18
N ASN A 115 -4.04 -15.48 -5.05
CA ASN A 115 -4.66 -15.10 -3.77
C ASN A 115 -4.86 -13.58 -3.59
N ILE A 116 -3.94 -12.75 -4.12
CA ILE A 116 -4.02 -11.29 -3.94
C ILE A 116 -4.94 -10.64 -4.97
N SER A 117 -5.01 -11.17 -6.20
CA SER A 117 -5.70 -10.52 -7.31
C SER A 117 -7.16 -10.16 -7.04
N PRO A 118 -7.97 -10.97 -6.33
CA PRO A 118 -9.34 -10.62 -5.97
C PRO A 118 -9.44 -9.37 -5.09
N TYR A 119 -8.39 -9.03 -4.35
CA TYR A 119 -8.33 -7.88 -3.44
C TYR A 119 -7.75 -6.61 -4.10
N LEU A 120 -7.24 -6.69 -5.33
CA LEU A 120 -6.75 -5.52 -6.05
C LEU A 120 -7.93 -4.61 -6.46
N ILE A 121 -7.87 -3.35 -6.07
CA ILE A 121 -8.89 -2.35 -6.42
C ILE A 121 -8.57 -1.70 -7.76
N LYS A 122 -7.27 -1.53 -8.11
CA LYS A 122 -6.86 -1.07 -9.44
C LYS A 122 -7.21 -2.12 -10.49
N GLU A 123 -8.18 -1.80 -11.35
CA GLU A 123 -8.66 -2.70 -12.38
C GLU A 123 -7.56 -3.14 -13.35
N GLU A 124 -6.76 -2.19 -13.83
CA GLU A 124 -5.60 -2.47 -14.70
C GLU A 124 -4.65 -3.53 -14.11
N LYS A 125 -4.35 -3.44 -12.80
CA LYS A 125 -3.48 -4.42 -12.14
C LYS A 125 -4.13 -5.78 -11.99
N ARG A 126 -5.43 -5.82 -11.71
CA ARG A 126 -6.19 -7.06 -11.58
C ARG A 126 -6.32 -7.77 -12.93
N GLU A 127 -6.65 -7.03 -13.99
CA GLU A 127 -6.72 -7.55 -15.35
C GLU A 127 -5.36 -8.08 -15.82
N TYR A 128 -4.29 -7.33 -15.55
CA TYR A 128 -2.94 -7.76 -15.88
C TYR A 128 -2.53 -9.03 -15.11
N ALA A 129 -2.86 -9.14 -13.84
CA ALA A 129 -2.64 -10.35 -13.05
C ALA A 129 -3.43 -11.54 -13.62
N GLY A 130 -4.70 -11.33 -14.00
CA GLY A 130 -5.53 -12.35 -14.67
C GLY A 130 -4.92 -12.81 -15.98
N ALA A 131 -4.49 -11.88 -16.82
CA ALA A 131 -3.82 -12.22 -18.09
C ALA A 131 -2.53 -13.06 -17.88
N LEU A 132 -1.78 -12.79 -16.80
CA LEU A 132 -0.59 -13.58 -16.47
C LEU A 132 -0.91 -14.97 -15.90
N LEU A 133 -2.08 -15.13 -15.29
CA LEU A 133 -2.59 -16.42 -14.78
C LEU A 133 -3.34 -17.21 -15.84
N GLU A 134 -3.55 -16.64 -17.04
CA GLU A 134 -4.42 -17.19 -18.09
C GLU A 134 -5.85 -17.44 -17.57
N ASP A 135 -6.33 -16.57 -16.68
CA ASP A 135 -7.64 -16.67 -16.01
C ASP A 135 -8.31 -15.31 -15.88
N THR A 136 -9.64 -15.33 -15.77
CA THR A 136 -10.44 -14.13 -15.48
C THR A 136 -10.55 -13.92 -13.97
N VAL A 137 -9.74 -13.04 -13.41
CA VAL A 137 -9.79 -12.73 -12.00
C VAL A 137 -11.00 -11.84 -11.68
N ARG A 138 -11.94 -12.37 -10.93
CA ARG A 138 -13.07 -11.59 -10.40
C ARG A 138 -12.64 -10.78 -9.20
N SER A 139 -13.02 -9.51 -9.16
CA SER A 139 -12.90 -8.68 -7.97
C SER A 139 -13.73 -9.28 -6.83
N LYS A 140 -13.15 -9.34 -5.64
CA LYS A 140 -13.95 -9.56 -4.43
C LYS A 140 -14.92 -8.39 -4.26
N ASP A 141 -16.19 -8.68 -4.07
CA ASP A 141 -17.19 -7.64 -3.82
C ASP A 141 -16.80 -6.81 -2.59
N PHE A 142 -16.59 -5.52 -2.77
CA PHE A 142 -16.23 -4.60 -1.69
C PHE A 142 -17.28 -4.54 -0.58
N ASN A 143 -18.54 -4.86 -0.88
CA ASN A 143 -19.59 -4.96 0.13
C ASN A 143 -19.35 -6.11 1.11
N THR A 144 -18.60 -7.13 0.73
CA THR A 144 -18.24 -8.26 1.61
C THR A 144 -16.99 -8.00 2.45
N TRP A 145 -16.24 -6.93 2.17
CA TRP A 145 -15.05 -6.60 2.95
C TRP A 145 -15.43 -6.18 4.37
N THR A 146 -14.70 -6.70 5.34
CA THR A 146 -14.82 -6.29 6.73
C THR A 146 -14.17 -4.91 6.95
N LYS A 147 -14.53 -4.26 8.04
CA LYS A 147 -13.90 -3.01 8.47
C LYS A 147 -12.37 -3.16 8.62
N ASP A 148 -11.92 -4.28 9.13
CA ASP A 148 -10.50 -4.55 9.35
C ASP A 148 -9.73 -4.79 8.05
N GLU A 149 -10.33 -5.49 7.06
CA GLU A 149 -9.75 -5.64 5.72
C GLU A 149 -9.56 -4.26 5.06
N VAL A 150 -10.60 -3.41 5.09
CA VAL A 150 -10.52 -2.05 4.52
C VAL A 150 -9.48 -1.20 5.25
N THR A 151 -9.41 -1.30 6.57
CA THR A 151 -8.41 -0.57 7.37
C THR A 151 -6.99 -0.96 6.99
N ARG A 152 -6.72 -2.26 6.87
CA ARG A 152 -5.40 -2.77 6.48
C ARG A 152 -5.03 -2.40 5.05
N TYR A 153 -5.96 -2.52 4.13
CA TYR A 153 -5.76 -2.10 2.74
C TYR A 153 -5.42 -0.60 2.65
N LEU A 154 -6.25 0.27 3.25
CA LEU A 154 -6.02 1.72 3.23
C LEU A 154 -4.72 2.12 3.93
N ALA A 155 -4.35 1.45 5.02
CA ALA A 155 -3.09 1.70 5.70
C ALA A 155 -1.89 1.51 4.77
N THR A 156 -1.87 0.42 4.01
CA THR A 156 -0.77 0.11 3.08
C THR A 156 -0.79 0.97 1.83
N VAL A 157 -1.96 1.38 1.34
CA VAL A 157 -2.08 2.41 0.30
C VAL A 157 -1.52 3.75 0.78
N ILE A 158 -1.81 4.14 2.03
CA ILE A 158 -1.24 5.35 2.65
C ILE A 158 0.28 5.22 2.79
N GLU A 159 0.79 4.04 3.11
CA GLU A 159 2.23 3.79 3.18
C GLU A 159 2.93 3.92 1.83
N GLY A 160 2.36 3.38 0.75
CA GLY A 160 2.89 3.50 -0.60
C GLY A 160 2.72 4.93 -1.14
N ASP A 161 1.54 5.24 -1.66
CA ASP A 161 1.25 6.48 -2.40
C ASP A 161 0.81 7.66 -1.52
N GLY A 162 0.53 7.43 -0.22
CA GLY A 162 0.00 8.46 0.67
C GLY A 162 1.05 9.43 1.20
N THR A 163 0.65 10.69 1.32
CA THR A 163 1.40 11.74 2.02
C THR A 163 0.68 12.12 3.30
N ILE A 164 1.39 12.15 4.43
CA ILE A 164 0.86 12.58 5.72
C ILE A 164 1.51 13.92 6.10
N GLN A 165 0.69 14.92 6.34
CA GLN A 165 1.13 16.25 6.75
C GLN A 165 0.39 16.71 8.00
N ILE A 166 1.14 17.13 9.03
CA ILE A 166 0.60 17.90 10.15
C ILE A 166 0.67 19.37 9.78
N ILE A 167 -0.46 20.05 9.85
CA ILE A 167 -0.60 21.47 9.56
C ILE A 167 -0.77 22.18 10.89
N TYR A 168 0.23 22.97 11.26
CA TYR A 168 0.23 23.77 12.46
C TYR A 168 -0.40 25.12 12.17
N SER A 169 -1.29 25.56 13.05
CA SER A 169 -1.75 26.93 13.14
C SER A 169 -1.56 27.43 14.56
N ARG A 170 -1.67 28.76 14.79
CA ARG A 170 -1.42 29.37 16.11
C ARG A 170 -2.16 28.68 17.27
N TYR A 171 -3.37 28.17 17.01
CA TYR A 171 -4.25 27.59 18.03
C TYR A 171 -4.70 26.16 17.77
N ALA A 172 -4.30 25.57 16.65
CA ALA A 172 -4.79 24.26 16.26
C ALA A 172 -3.77 23.45 15.45
N LYS A 173 -3.82 22.14 15.61
CA LYS A 173 -3.19 21.19 14.70
C LYS A 173 -4.27 20.50 13.86
N ASN A 174 -3.95 20.26 12.61
CA ASN A 174 -4.76 19.44 11.72
C ASN A 174 -3.85 18.40 11.09
N ILE A 175 -4.37 17.21 10.82
CA ILE A 175 -3.68 16.23 9.99
C ILE A 175 -4.39 16.09 8.64
N ALA A 176 -3.60 15.99 7.59
CA ALA A 176 -4.08 15.72 6.25
C ALA A 176 -3.34 14.52 5.67
N ILE A 177 -4.07 13.50 5.27
CA ILE A 177 -3.60 12.37 4.48
C ILE A 177 -4.08 12.59 3.06
N ARG A 178 -3.16 12.46 2.09
CA ARG A 178 -3.48 12.64 0.67
C ARG A 178 -2.93 11.47 -0.12
N ILE A 179 -3.76 10.88 -0.96
CA ILE A 179 -3.39 9.83 -1.90
C ILE A 179 -3.63 10.38 -3.30
N TYR A 180 -2.64 10.26 -4.18
CA TYR A 180 -2.74 10.74 -5.55
C TYR A 180 -2.62 9.61 -6.54
N SER A 181 -3.46 9.62 -7.59
CA SER A 181 -3.39 8.70 -8.71
C SER A 181 -3.88 9.36 -9.99
N SER A 182 -3.39 8.91 -11.12
CA SER A 182 -3.99 9.21 -12.44
C SER A 182 -5.24 8.37 -12.70
N ASP A 183 -5.39 7.26 -12.01
CA ASP A 183 -6.58 6.41 -12.08
C ASP A 183 -7.71 7.01 -11.22
N LYS A 184 -8.66 7.64 -11.92
CA LYS A 184 -9.82 8.27 -11.31
C LYS A 184 -10.75 7.24 -10.66
N GLN A 185 -10.97 6.11 -11.33
CA GLN A 185 -11.89 5.08 -10.85
C GLN A 185 -11.37 4.41 -9.59
N TYR A 186 -10.08 4.11 -9.56
CA TYR A 186 -9.40 3.60 -8.36
C TYR A 186 -9.64 4.49 -7.14
N LEU A 187 -9.40 5.80 -7.27
CA LEU A 187 -9.61 6.72 -6.17
C LEU A 187 -11.10 6.85 -5.79
N ALA A 188 -12.01 6.80 -6.75
CA ALA A 188 -13.45 6.81 -6.47
C ALA A 188 -13.87 5.56 -5.68
N ASN A 189 -13.35 4.39 -6.03
CA ASN A 189 -13.57 3.15 -5.29
C ASN A 189 -13.02 3.26 -3.86
N LEU A 190 -11.82 3.82 -3.67
CA LEU A 190 -11.26 4.05 -2.33
C LEU A 190 -12.14 4.97 -1.48
N VAL A 191 -12.68 6.05 -2.06
CA VAL A 191 -13.62 6.96 -1.36
C VAL A 191 -14.85 6.21 -0.92
N SER A 192 -15.47 5.44 -1.83
CA SER A 192 -16.69 4.67 -1.56
C SER A 192 -16.49 3.67 -0.43
N ILE A 193 -15.39 2.89 -0.48
CA ILE A 193 -15.08 1.87 0.54
C ILE A 193 -14.76 2.54 1.88
N ALA A 194 -13.96 3.61 1.88
CA ALA A 194 -13.61 4.34 3.09
C ALA A 194 -14.83 4.94 3.78
N ALA A 195 -15.74 5.53 3.01
CA ALA A 195 -16.98 6.09 3.54
C ALA A 195 -17.92 5.01 4.08
N SER A 196 -18.19 3.96 3.29
CA SER A 196 -19.19 2.94 3.63
C SER A 196 -18.75 2.02 4.79
N LYS A 197 -17.46 1.67 4.86
CA LYS A 197 -16.94 0.70 5.85
C LYS A 197 -16.31 1.33 7.08
N LEU A 198 -15.69 2.51 6.93
CA LEU A 198 -14.94 3.14 8.01
C LEU A 198 -15.56 4.45 8.49
N ASN A 199 -16.66 4.88 7.87
CA ASN A 199 -17.27 6.18 8.13
C ASN A 199 -16.27 7.35 7.99
N ILE A 200 -15.33 7.23 7.03
CA ILE A 200 -14.31 8.25 6.79
C ILE A 200 -14.90 9.34 5.90
N ASN A 201 -14.89 10.56 6.39
CA ASN A 201 -15.18 11.73 5.56
C ASN A 201 -13.94 12.08 4.74
N CYS A 202 -13.95 11.76 3.46
CA CYS A 202 -12.88 12.07 2.53
C CYS A 202 -13.36 12.90 1.35
N LYS A 203 -12.45 13.73 0.81
CA LYS A 203 -12.72 14.58 -0.34
C LYS A 203 -11.98 14.06 -1.56
N PHE A 204 -12.70 13.88 -2.65
CA PHE A 204 -12.14 13.57 -3.96
C PHE A 204 -12.01 14.86 -4.79
N LYS A 205 -10.82 15.09 -5.37
CA LYS A 205 -10.55 16.30 -6.15
C LYS A 205 -9.68 16.00 -7.37
N LYS A 206 -9.94 16.67 -8.49
CA LYS A 206 -8.95 16.88 -9.53
C LYS A 206 -7.81 17.71 -8.93
N SER A 207 -6.57 17.26 -9.05
CA SER A 207 -5.40 17.90 -8.44
C SER A 207 -4.63 18.74 -9.46
N LYS A 208 -4.00 18.07 -10.42
CA LYS A 208 -3.14 18.71 -11.43
C LYS A 208 -3.34 18.05 -12.78
N THR A 209 -3.14 18.82 -13.84
CA THR A 209 -2.99 18.31 -15.20
C THR A 209 -1.64 18.77 -15.71
N TYR A 210 -0.86 17.89 -16.28
CA TYR A 210 0.46 18.21 -16.82
C TYR A 210 0.74 17.41 -18.08
N GLN A 211 1.59 17.98 -18.94
CA GLN A 211 2.03 17.34 -20.16
C GLN A 211 3.21 16.42 -19.86
N THR A 212 3.19 15.24 -20.47
CA THR A 212 4.30 14.29 -20.46
C THR A 212 4.71 13.99 -21.90
N LYS A 213 5.82 13.30 -22.09
CA LYS A 213 6.21 12.80 -23.43
C LYS A 213 5.17 11.83 -24.03
N ARG A 214 4.31 11.23 -23.20
CA ARG A 214 3.27 10.26 -23.60
C ARG A 214 1.87 10.87 -23.70
N GLY A 215 1.74 12.19 -23.50
CA GLY A 215 0.47 12.92 -23.56
C GLY A 215 0.10 13.61 -22.25
N THR A 216 -1.14 14.05 -22.18
CA THR A 216 -1.68 14.78 -21.02
C THR A 216 -2.07 13.81 -19.92
N VAL A 217 -1.55 14.02 -18.72
CA VAL A 217 -1.91 13.23 -17.52
C VAL A 217 -2.63 14.14 -16.53
N THR A 218 -3.82 13.70 -16.09
CA THR A 218 -4.57 14.35 -15.03
C THR A 218 -4.43 13.54 -13.74
N MET A 219 -3.95 14.17 -12.67
CA MET A 219 -3.90 13.58 -11.34
C MET A 219 -5.14 13.93 -10.53
N TYR A 220 -5.63 12.95 -9.82
CA TYR A 220 -6.71 13.09 -8.84
C TYR A 220 -6.17 12.87 -7.44
N GLY A 221 -6.83 13.41 -6.44
CA GLY A 221 -6.43 13.28 -5.05
C GLY A 221 -7.60 12.89 -4.15
N LEU A 222 -7.38 11.88 -3.32
CA LEU A 222 -8.20 11.56 -2.16
C LEU A 222 -7.59 12.24 -0.94
N HIS A 223 -8.39 13.03 -0.22
CA HIS A 223 -7.96 13.80 0.93
C HIS A 223 -8.77 13.41 2.16
N ILE A 224 -8.09 12.85 3.17
CA ILE A 224 -8.63 12.59 4.50
C ILE A 224 -8.07 13.66 5.42
N ARG A 225 -8.94 14.41 6.11
CA ARG A 225 -8.54 15.43 7.06
C ARG A 225 -9.16 15.15 8.43
N CYS A 226 -8.40 15.37 9.47
CA CYS A 226 -8.91 15.36 10.83
C CYS A 226 -8.46 16.64 11.54
N SER A 227 -9.38 17.24 12.31
CA SER A 227 -9.16 18.43 13.12
C SER A 227 -10.18 18.43 14.25
N LYS A 228 -10.04 19.36 15.22
CA LYS A 228 -11.09 19.55 16.25
C LYS A 228 -12.46 19.91 15.68
N LYS A 229 -12.50 20.64 14.55
CA LYS A 229 -13.76 21.01 13.88
C LYS A 229 -14.37 19.86 13.09
N ASN A 230 -13.54 18.92 12.62
CA ASN A 230 -13.94 17.74 11.85
C ASN A 230 -13.28 16.52 12.48
N PRO A 231 -13.80 16.05 13.63
CA PRO A 231 -13.19 14.94 14.37
C PRO A 231 -13.52 13.55 13.84
N GLU A 232 -14.42 13.44 12.87
CA GLU A 232 -15.00 12.19 12.36
C GLU A 232 -13.95 11.15 11.98
N ASN A 233 -12.81 11.64 11.50
CA ASN A 233 -11.73 10.75 11.03
C ASN A 233 -10.73 10.35 12.15
N ILE A 234 -10.94 10.77 13.42
CA ILE A 234 -9.99 10.45 14.49
C ILE A 234 -9.95 8.97 14.82
N ASP A 235 -11.09 8.29 14.75
CA ASP A 235 -11.16 6.86 15.08
C ASP A 235 -10.45 5.99 14.03
N PHE A 236 -10.47 6.42 12.76
CA PHE A 236 -9.65 5.79 11.74
C PHE A 236 -8.15 5.96 12.05
N LEU A 237 -7.70 7.16 12.42
CA LEU A 237 -6.30 7.39 12.80
C LEU A 237 -5.87 6.54 14.00
N ARG A 238 -6.74 6.45 15.02
CA ARG A 238 -6.52 5.57 16.18
C ARG A 238 -6.44 4.10 15.78
N SER A 239 -7.28 3.64 14.84
CA SER A 239 -7.26 2.27 14.37
C SER A 239 -5.94 1.91 13.65
N LEU A 240 -5.39 2.84 12.86
CA LEU A 240 -4.07 2.66 12.23
C LEU A 240 -2.95 2.40 13.25
N LEU A 241 -3.03 3.03 14.44
CA LEU A 241 -2.06 2.87 15.52
C LEU A 241 -2.31 1.59 16.33
N LYS A 242 -3.58 1.35 16.71
CA LYS A 242 -3.99 0.25 17.58
C LYS A 242 -3.60 -1.12 17.01
N TYR A 243 -3.82 -1.32 15.74
CA TYR A 243 -3.59 -2.62 15.09
C TYR A 243 -2.14 -2.80 14.63
N LYS A 244 -1.24 -1.86 14.90
CA LYS A 244 0.16 -1.87 14.44
C LYS A 244 0.28 -2.17 12.93
N ILE A 245 -0.72 -1.70 12.16
CA ILE A 245 -0.83 -2.02 10.73
C ILE A 245 0.23 -1.26 9.95
N MET A 246 0.48 0.00 10.35
CA MET A 246 1.49 0.83 9.71
C MET A 246 2.90 0.38 10.09
N THR A 247 3.70 0.13 9.08
CA THR A 247 5.07 -0.36 9.19
C THR A 247 6.11 0.75 9.01
N LEU A 248 5.72 1.87 8.36
CA LEU A 248 6.61 3.00 8.12
C LEU A 248 6.61 3.97 9.29
N ASP A 249 7.66 3.90 10.14
CA ASP A 249 7.78 4.70 11.35
C ASP A 249 7.57 6.20 11.08
N ARG A 250 8.18 6.76 10.05
CA ARG A 250 8.02 8.18 9.70
C ARG A 250 6.56 8.62 9.45
N LYS A 251 5.69 7.74 8.99
CA LYS A 251 4.25 8.00 8.78
C LYS A 251 3.46 7.74 10.05
N LYS A 252 3.80 6.66 10.76
CA LYS A 252 3.21 6.28 12.03
C LYS A 252 3.44 7.35 13.11
N GLU A 253 4.65 7.86 13.24
CA GLU A 253 5.01 8.91 14.19
C GLU A 253 4.17 10.18 14.01
N LYS A 254 3.92 10.61 12.77
CA LYS A 254 3.05 11.77 12.50
C LYS A 254 1.62 11.54 12.94
N ILE A 255 1.07 10.34 12.73
CA ILE A 255 -0.27 9.99 13.20
C ILE A 255 -0.29 9.97 14.72
N GLN A 256 0.69 9.34 15.35
CA GLN A 256 0.81 9.27 16.81
C GLN A 256 0.93 10.66 17.44
N GLU A 257 1.76 11.53 16.86
CA GLU A 257 1.90 12.94 17.33
C GLU A 257 0.55 13.66 17.30
N PHE A 258 -0.19 13.51 16.20
CA PHE A 258 -1.48 14.16 16.06
C PHE A 258 -2.53 13.60 17.02
N VAL A 259 -2.64 12.28 17.13
CA VAL A 259 -3.60 11.61 18.03
C VAL A 259 -3.33 12.00 19.47
N ASN A 260 -2.08 11.95 19.94
CA ASN A 260 -1.71 12.36 21.29
C ASN A 260 -2.10 13.81 21.58
N TRP A 261 -1.82 14.73 20.63
CA TRP A 261 -2.23 16.12 20.79
C TRP A 261 -3.75 16.30 20.84
N PHE A 262 -4.49 15.56 20.01
CA PHE A 262 -5.94 15.62 19.93
C PHE A 262 -6.57 15.16 21.25
N ASP A 263 -6.11 14.04 21.79
CA ASP A 263 -6.61 13.43 23.02
C ASP A 263 -6.32 14.31 24.23
N ASN A 264 -5.10 14.81 24.38
CA ASN A 264 -4.70 15.70 25.47
C ASN A 264 -5.53 17.01 25.53
N LYS A 265 -5.81 17.61 24.38
CA LYS A 265 -6.66 18.81 24.35
C LYS A 265 -8.13 18.51 24.62
N THR A 266 -8.62 17.32 24.29
CA THR A 266 -10.00 16.92 24.58
C THR A 266 -10.21 16.72 26.08
N VAL A 267 -9.22 16.17 26.78
CA VAL A 267 -9.24 16.03 28.26
C VAL A 267 -9.24 17.40 28.94
N LYS A 268 -8.36 18.33 28.52
CA LYS A 268 -8.34 19.70 29.09
C LYS A 268 -9.67 20.42 28.94
N SER A 269 -10.28 20.40 27.76
CA SER A 269 -11.56 21.08 27.56
C SER A 269 -12.71 20.49 28.38
N ARG A 270 -12.69 19.19 28.66
CA ARG A 270 -13.68 18.53 29.52
C ARG A 270 -13.49 18.87 31.00
N LEU A 271 -12.26 19.11 31.45
CA LEU A 271 -11.98 19.54 32.81
C LEU A 271 -12.37 20.99 33.02
N GLU A 272 -12.08 21.88 32.07
CA GLU A 272 -12.44 23.30 32.12
C GLU A 272 -13.97 23.54 32.02
N SER A 273 -14.74 22.63 31.40
CA SER A 273 -16.21 22.73 31.34
C SER A 273 -16.94 22.19 32.57
N ARG A 274 -16.21 21.64 33.55
CA ARG A 274 -16.76 21.13 34.82
C ARG A 274 -16.46 22.02 36.01
N VAL A 275 -15.76 23.10 35.78
CA VAL A 275 -15.54 24.23 36.73
C VAL A 275 -16.42 25.41 36.33
#